data_c3e6753ac7a9c69e5c7fa9d2011b9990
#
_entry.id   c3e6753ac7a9c69e5c7fa9d2011b9990
#
_cell.length_a   1.000
_cell.length_b   1.000
_cell.length_c   1.000
_cell.angle_alpha   90.00
_cell.angle_beta   90.00
_cell.angle_gamma   90.00
#
_symmetry.space_group_name_H-M   'P 1'
#
loop_
_entity.id
_entity.type
_entity.pdbx_description
1 polymer ?
#
loop_
_entity_poly.entity_id
_entity_poly.type
_entity_poly.pdbx_seq_one_letter_code
_entity_poly.pdbx_strand_id
1 'polypeptide(L)'
;MGNVLQKDKQQQIVALGRLQWPLRRIEEATGVRRETISAYLKAAGIVVRGRGRPGERPAKPAISPPTVSTDPASPAAVERPPERAPSASACEPYRTLIEEALGRGRNAMAVWQDLVDDHGFTARYASVKRFVAVLRTQTSPEARVVIITAPGEEAQVDYGDGPMVRDPATGKYRRTRLFVLTLGYSRKSVRLLTWRSSTQMWAELHEEAFRRLGGTVRVIILDNLREGVLTPDIYDPALNPLYRDVLAHYGVVALPCRVGDPDRKGKVEAGVGHAQKTPLKGLRFETLAAAQTYLDRWETHWADTRIHGTTKRQVAAMFDEEKPHLGTLPIEPFRYYRYGVRTVHLDGCIEVEAAYYSAPPGWIGRQVQVQWDEIGRAHV
;
A
#
# COMPACT_ATOMS: atom_id res chain seq x y z
N MET A 1 15.63 -16.49 -30.20
CA MET A 1 16.39 -16.33 -28.93
C MET A 1 15.33 -16.15 -27.84
N GLY A 2 15.28 -17.05 -26.86
CA GLY A 2 14.33 -16.92 -25.76
C GLY A 2 14.63 -15.68 -24.92
N ASN A 3 13.60 -14.90 -24.59
CA ASN A 3 13.71 -13.76 -23.68
C ASN A 3 14.19 -14.26 -22.31
N VAL A 4 15.47 -14.12 -22.04
CA VAL A 4 16.05 -14.39 -20.72
C VAL A 4 15.65 -13.23 -19.81
N LEU A 5 14.98 -13.52 -18.69
CA LEU A 5 14.59 -12.50 -17.70
C LEU A 5 15.83 -11.83 -17.13
N GLN A 6 15.72 -10.54 -16.79
CA GLN A 6 16.79 -9.82 -16.11
C GLN A 6 17.10 -10.46 -14.74
N LYS A 7 18.33 -10.29 -14.25
CA LYS A 7 18.82 -10.93 -13.02
C LYS A 7 17.94 -10.58 -11.80
N ASP A 8 17.50 -9.33 -11.69
CA ASP A 8 16.66 -8.88 -10.58
C ASP A 8 15.31 -9.60 -10.55
N LYS A 9 14.73 -9.84 -11.74
CA LYS A 9 13.48 -10.58 -11.86
C LYS A 9 13.63 -12.05 -11.52
N GLN A 10 14.75 -12.64 -11.94
CA GLN A 10 15.09 -14.01 -11.55
C GLN A 10 15.25 -14.14 -10.04
N GLN A 11 15.97 -13.19 -9.40
CA GLN A 11 16.13 -13.13 -7.94
C GLN A 11 14.80 -12.96 -7.22
N GLN A 12 13.92 -12.11 -7.73
CA GLN A 12 12.57 -11.91 -7.20
C GLN A 12 11.77 -13.22 -7.22
N ILE A 13 11.76 -13.93 -8.36
CA ILE A 13 11.08 -15.23 -8.49
C ILE A 13 11.64 -16.23 -7.47
N VAL A 14 12.96 -16.33 -7.37
CA VAL A 14 13.65 -17.23 -6.45
C VAL A 14 13.33 -16.88 -4.99
N ALA A 15 13.33 -15.59 -4.64
CA ALA A 15 12.97 -15.11 -3.30
C ALA A 15 11.51 -15.46 -2.94
N LEU A 16 10.58 -15.22 -3.85
CA LEU A 16 9.16 -15.58 -3.65
C LEU A 16 8.96 -17.10 -3.57
N GLY A 17 9.73 -17.86 -4.34
CA GLY A 17 9.74 -19.32 -4.24
C GLY A 17 10.26 -19.84 -2.90
N ARG A 18 11.32 -19.25 -2.34
CA ARG A 18 11.83 -19.54 -0.99
C ARG A 18 10.80 -19.23 0.10
N LEU A 19 9.96 -18.21 -0.11
CA LEU A 19 8.82 -17.91 0.75
C LEU A 19 7.65 -18.89 0.57
N GLN A 20 7.85 -19.95 -0.24
CA GLN A 20 6.85 -20.99 -0.49
C GLN A 20 5.54 -20.48 -1.13
N TRP A 21 5.58 -19.39 -1.85
CA TRP A 21 4.42 -18.93 -2.59
C TRP A 21 4.03 -19.92 -3.70
N PRO A 22 2.72 -20.19 -3.90
CA PRO A 22 2.28 -21.04 -4.99
C PRO A 22 2.56 -20.36 -6.35
N LEU A 23 2.86 -21.14 -7.37
CA LEU A 23 3.21 -20.64 -8.71
C LEU A 23 2.20 -19.64 -9.26
N ARG A 24 0.90 -19.86 -9.02
CA ARG A 24 -0.15 -18.93 -9.43
C ARG A 24 0.02 -17.56 -8.80
N ARG A 25 0.33 -17.49 -7.51
CA ARG A 25 0.54 -16.25 -6.79
C ARG A 25 1.80 -15.52 -7.27
N ILE A 26 2.87 -16.27 -7.57
CA ILE A 26 4.10 -15.72 -8.15
C ILE A 26 3.83 -15.18 -9.56
N GLU A 27 3.06 -15.89 -10.40
CA GLU A 27 2.62 -15.43 -11.71
C GLU A 27 1.80 -14.14 -11.62
N GLU A 28 0.80 -14.11 -10.75
CA GLU A 28 -0.02 -12.91 -10.49
C GLU A 28 0.83 -11.73 -9.99
N ALA A 29 1.84 -12.01 -9.15
CA ALA A 29 2.72 -10.99 -8.60
C ALA A 29 3.75 -10.47 -9.61
N THR A 30 4.36 -11.37 -10.38
CA THR A 30 5.52 -11.05 -11.24
C THR A 30 5.16 -10.84 -12.71
N GLY A 31 4.01 -11.33 -13.17
CA GLY A 31 3.62 -11.34 -14.57
C GLY A 31 4.29 -12.40 -15.42
N VAL A 32 5.20 -13.16 -14.84
CA VAL A 32 5.94 -14.20 -15.53
C VAL A 32 5.08 -15.48 -15.58
N ARG A 33 5.08 -16.18 -16.70
CA ARG A 33 4.30 -17.42 -16.87
C ARG A 33 4.78 -18.53 -15.93
N ARG A 34 3.88 -19.35 -15.42
CA ARG A 34 4.14 -20.43 -14.46
C ARG A 34 5.22 -21.41 -14.91
N GLU A 35 5.28 -21.69 -16.20
CA GLU A 35 6.28 -22.59 -16.78
C GLU A 35 7.69 -22.03 -16.60
N THR A 36 7.87 -20.72 -16.89
CA THR A 36 9.12 -19.99 -16.71
C THR A 36 9.50 -19.90 -15.24
N ILE A 37 8.55 -19.55 -14.36
CA ILE A 37 8.74 -19.52 -12.91
C ILE A 37 9.20 -20.89 -12.42
N SER A 38 8.51 -21.96 -12.82
CA SER A 38 8.85 -23.33 -12.43
C SER A 38 10.26 -23.72 -12.87
N ALA A 39 10.70 -23.31 -14.07
CA ALA A 39 12.05 -23.55 -14.57
C ALA A 39 13.12 -22.87 -13.70
N TYR A 40 12.94 -21.58 -13.37
CA TYR A 40 13.87 -20.84 -12.50
C TYR A 40 13.91 -21.40 -11.07
N LEU A 41 12.76 -21.78 -10.50
CA LEU A 41 12.72 -22.36 -9.15
C LEU A 41 13.40 -23.73 -9.10
N LYS A 42 13.20 -24.57 -10.13
CA LYS A 42 13.90 -25.85 -10.26
C LYS A 42 15.41 -25.64 -10.40
N ALA A 43 15.84 -24.69 -11.24
CA ALA A 43 17.27 -24.36 -11.41
C ALA A 43 17.90 -23.86 -10.10
N ALA A 44 17.13 -23.20 -9.25
CA ALA A 44 17.55 -22.73 -7.92
C ALA A 44 17.40 -23.79 -6.82
N GLY A 45 17.03 -25.04 -7.14
CA GLY A 45 16.84 -26.13 -6.17
C GLY A 45 15.64 -25.96 -5.24
N ILE A 46 14.67 -25.11 -5.60
CA ILE A 46 13.51 -24.84 -4.79
C ILE A 46 12.37 -25.79 -5.19
N VAL A 47 11.88 -26.57 -4.21
CA VAL A 47 10.76 -27.49 -4.43
C VAL A 47 9.47 -26.70 -4.63
N VAL A 48 8.90 -26.80 -5.82
CA VAL A 48 7.58 -26.25 -6.14
C VAL A 48 6.52 -27.20 -5.59
N ARG A 49 5.65 -26.74 -4.71
CA ARG A 49 4.48 -27.52 -4.28
C ARG A 49 3.68 -27.93 -5.50
N GLY A 50 3.65 -29.22 -5.82
CA GLY A 50 2.75 -29.79 -6.82
C GLY A 50 1.30 -29.49 -6.46
N ARG A 51 0.37 -29.62 -7.43
CA ARG A 51 -1.06 -29.60 -7.15
C ARG A 51 -1.34 -30.62 -6.05
N GLY A 52 -1.55 -30.12 -4.82
CA GLY A 52 -2.09 -30.95 -3.77
C GLY A 52 -3.43 -31.50 -4.27
N ARG A 53 -3.65 -32.82 -4.22
CA ARG A 53 -4.99 -33.38 -4.27
C ARG A 53 -5.82 -32.56 -3.29
N PRO A 54 -7.11 -32.26 -3.61
CA PRO A 54 -8.01 -31.63 -2.65
C PRO A 54 -8.06 -32.54 -1.42
N GLY A 55 -7.29 -32.20 -0.39
CA GLY A 55 -7.46 -32.83 0.91
C GLY A 55 -8.87 -32.47 1.35
N GLU A 56 -9.59 -33.46 1.85
CA GLU A 56 -10.90 -33.34 2.43
C GLU A 56 -10.92 -32.11 3.35
N ARG A 57 -11.61 -31.08 2.89
CA ARG A 57 -11.97 -29.98 3.77
C ARG A 57 -12.92 -30.57 4.81
N PRO A 58 -12.70 -30.38 6.12
CA PRO A 58 -13.73 -30.72 7.08
C PRO A 58 -15.00 -29.99 6.67
N ALA A 59 -16.08 -30.75 6.52
CA ALA A 59 -17.38 -30.24 6.14
C ALA A 59 -17.73 -29.09 7.09
N LYS A 60 -18.06 -27.92 6.54
CA LYS A 60 -18.66 -26.85 7.32
C LYS A 60 -19.89 -27.42 8.02
N PRO A 61 -20.07 -27.22 9.32
CA PRO A 61 -21.31 -27.60 9.97
C PRO A 61 -22.46 -26.90 9.25
N ALA A 62 -23.44 -27.66 8.83
CA ALA A 62 -24.65 -27.14 8.21
C ALA A 62 -25.32 -26.20 9.22
N ILE A 63 -25.46 -24.94 8.87
CA ILE A 63 -26.29 -23.99 9.61
C ILE A 63 -27.73 -24.43 9.34
N SER A 64 -28.34 -25.09 10.30
CA SER A 64 -29.78 -25.38 10.26
C SER A 64 -30.54 -24.05 10.21
N PRO A 65 -31.52 -23.92 9.30
CA PRO A 65 -32.37 -22.73 9.30
C PRO A 65 -33.08 -22.59 10.64
N PRO A 66 -33.29 -21.41 11.18
CA PRO A 66 -34.02 -21.22 12.40
C PRO A 66 -35.44 -21.74 12.22
N THR A 67 -35.84 -22.67 13.10
CA THR A 67 -37.21 -23.17 13.17
C THR A 67 -38.07 -22.01 13.62
N VAL A 68 -38.98 -21.57 12.75
CA VAL A 68 -40.03 -20.63 13.11
C VAL A 68 -41.03 -21.37 13.97
N SER A 69 -41.05 -21.12 15.29
CA SER A 69 -42.13 -21.51 16.15
C SER A 69 -43.37 -20.69 15.82
N THR A 70 -44.34 -21.31 15.23
CA THR A 70 -45.71 -20.79 15.13
C THR A 70 -46.45 -21.16 16.42
N ASP A 71 -46.53 -20.21 17.35
CA ASP A 71 -47.51 -20.26 18.42
C ASP A 71 -48.71 -19.38 18.04
N PRO A 72 -49.92 -19.91 18.07
CA PRO A 72 -51.15 -19.17 17.82
C PRO A 72 -51.75 -18.68 19.12
N ALA A 73 -51.54 -17.43 19.51
CA ALA A 73 -52.44 -16.75 20.44
C ALA A 73 -52.42 -15.26 20.20
N SER A 74 -53.44 -14.82 19.51
CA SER A 74 -53.87 -13.41 19.52
C SER A 74 -54.51 -13.09 20.86
N PRO A 75 -54.40 -11.86 21.41
CA PRO A 75 -55.48 -10.93 21.18
C PRO A 75 -55.12 -9.44 21.05
N ALA A 76 -56.08 -8.71 20.54
CA ALA A 76 -56.33 -7.29 20.64
C ALA A 76 -55.58 -6.37 19.69
N ALA A 77 -56.29 -6.01 18.64
CA ALA A 77 -56.05 -4.88 17.79
C ALA A 77 -55.96 -3.55 18.57
N VAL A 78 -54.73 -3.01 18.60
CA VAL A 78 -54.55 -1.58 18.83
C VAL A 78 -54.52 -0.94 17.46
N GLU A 79 -55.57 -0.15 17.16
CA GLU A 79 -55.64 0.70 15.95
C GLU A 79 -54.40 1.60 15.89
N ARG A 80 -53.49 1.29 14.99
CA ARG A 80 -52.42 2.21 14.61
C ARG A 80 -53.04 3.30 13.71
N PRO A 81 -52.72 4.57 13.97
CA PRO A 81 -53.11 5.62 13.03
C PRO A 81 -52.57 5.33 11.63
N PRO A 82 -53.31 5.68 10.56
CA PRO A 82 -52.95 5.32 9.21
C PRO A 82 -51.50 5.77 8.91
N GLU A 83 -50.65 4.83 8.57
CA GLU A 83 -49.30 5.12 8.05
C GLU A 83 -49.47 6.06 6.85
N ARG A 84 -48.94 7.27 6.97
CA ARG A 84 -48.80 8.18 5.83
C ARG A 84 -48.04 7.43 4.77
N ALA A 85 -48.66 7.26 3.59
CA ALA A 85 -48.00 6.74 2.42
C ALA A 85 -46.65 7.48 2.24
N PRO A 86 -45.52 6.76 2.00
CA PRO A 86 -44.26 7.42 1.83
C PRO A 86 -44.39 8.42 0.69
N SER A 87 -44.22 9.71 0.98
CA SER A 87 -44.23 10.77 -0.03
C SER A 87 -43.20 10.46 -1.07
N ALA A 88 -43.59 10.34 -2.33
CA ALA A 88 -42.68 10.08 -3.45
C ALA A 88 -41.55 11.12 -3.43
N SER A 89 -40.32 10.66 -3.64
CA SER A 89 -39.16 11.56 -3.65
C SER A 89 -39.33 12.62 -4.76
N ALA A 90 -39.04 13.88 -4.45
CA ALA A 90 -39.02 14.92 -5.46
C ALA A 90 -38.05 14.65 -6.62
N CYS A 91 -37.10 13.73 -6.42
CA CYS A 91 -36.14 13.30 -7.44
C CYS A 91 -36.69 12.21 -8.36
N GLU A 92 -37.82 11.57 -8.04
CA GLU A 92 -38.34 10.44 -8.81
C GLU A 92 -38.65 10.78 -10.29
N PRO A 93 -39.21 11.93 -10.63
CA PRO A 93 -39.41 12.34 -12.02
C PRO A 93 -38.10 12.48 -12.83
N TYR A 94 -36.99 12.70 -12.13
CA TYR A 94 -35.65 12.91 -12.71
C TYR A 94 -34.74 11.70 -12.60
N ARG A 95 -35.28 10.52 -12.27
CA ARG A 95 -34.50 9.30 -12.02
C ARG A 95 -33.54 8.98 -13.16
N THR A 96 -34.02 8.93 -14.40
CA THR A 96 -33.23 8.60 -15.57
C THR A 96 -32.08 9.57 -15.78
N LEU A 97 -32.34 10.87 -15.67
CA LEU A 97 -31.31 11.91 -15.78
C LEU A 97 -30.24 11.77 -14.69
N ILE A 98 -30.66 11.45 -13.46
CA ILE A 98 -29.75 11.24 -12.34
C ILE A 98 -28.88 10.00 -12.57
N GLU A 99 -29.47 8.90 -13.01
CA GLU A 99 -28.77 7.66 -13.32
C GLU A 99 -27.75 7.83 -14.45
N GLU A 100 -28.12 8.52 -15.53
CA GLU A 100 -27.19 8.85 -16.63
C GLU A 100 -26.04 9.75 -16.16
N ALA A 101 -26.32 10.77 -15.36
CA ALA A 101 -25.29 11.65 -14.81
C ALA A 101 -24.34 10.89 -13.89
N LEU A 102 -24.84 9.98 -13.07
CA LEU A 102 -24.03 9.10 -12.22
C LEU A 102 -23.18 8.13 -13.08
N GLY A 103 -23.71 7.58 -14.15
CA GLY A 103 -22.99 6.75 -15.11
C GLY A 103 -21.82 7.49 -15.78
N ARG A 104 -21.96 8.81 -15.98
CA ARG A 104 -20.88 9.71 -16.46
C ARG A 104 -19.90 10.13 -15.35
N GLY A 105 -20.02 9.60 -14.12
CA GLY A 105 -19.14 9.90 -13.01
C GLY A 105 -19.44 11.20 -12.26
N ARG A 106 -20.57 11.87 -12.54
CA ARG A 106 -20.93 13.09 -11.79
C ARG A 106 -21.30 12.78 -10.34
N ASN A 107 -20.91 13.64 -9.43
CA ASN A 107 -21.25 13.51 -8.02
C ASN A 107 -22.64 14.09 -7.71
N ALA A 108 -23.20 13.76 -6.55
CA ALA A 108 -24.55 14.20 -6.16
C ALA A 108 -24.73 15.73 -6.13
N MET A 109 -23.66 16.51 -5.90
CA MET A 109 -23.70 17.96 -5.90
C MET A 109 -23.84 18.50 -7.33
N ALA A 110 -23.02 17.98 -8.24
CA ALA A 110 -23.09 18.35 -9.65
C ALA A 110 -24.44 17.98 -10.26
N VAL A 111 -24.97 16.79 -9.94
CA VAL A 111 -26.31 16.36 -10.35
C VAL A 111 -27.38 17.32 -9.84
N TRP A 112 -27.28 17.77 -8.58
CA TRP A 112 -28.23 18.75 -8.05
C TRP A 112 -28.16 20.08 -8.77
N GLN A 113 -26.98 20.60 -9.06
CA GLN A 113 -26.75 21.83 -9.82
C GLN A 113 -27.35 21.73 -11.22
N ASP A 114 -27.06 20.66 -11.96
CA ASP A 114 -27.65 20.45 -13.29
C ASP A 114 -29.17 20.40 -13.26
N LEU A 115 -29.75 19.72 -12.26
CA LEU A 115 -31.21 19.68 -12.11
C LEU A 115 -31.83 21.05 -11.80
N VAL A 116 -31.14 21.92 -11.04
CA VAL A 116 -31.58 23.28 -10.76
C VAL A 116 -31.48 24.15 -11.99
N ASP A 117 -30.32 24.12 -12.66
CA ASP A 117 -30.01 25.01 -13.78
C ASP A 117 -30.76 24.63 -15.05
N ASP A 118 -30.84 23.33 -15.38
CA ASP A 118 -31.39 22.88 -16.65
C ASP A 118 -32.87 22.45 -16.57
N HIS A 119 -33.36 22.08 -15.36
CA HIS A 119 -34.68 21.47 -15.18
C HIS A 119 -35.54 22.17 -14.13
N GLY A 120 -35.10 23.31 -13.57
CA GLY A 120 -35.87 24.09 -12.60
C GLY A 120 -36.20 23.34 -11.31
N PHE A 121 -35.30 22.39 -10.89
CA PHE A 121 -35.50 21.60 -9.68
C PHE A 121 -35.49 22.44 -8.41
N THR A 122 -36.55 22.40 -7.63
CA THR A 122 -36.73 23.29 -6.46
C THR A 122 -36.37 22.66 -5.12
N ALA A 123 -36.17 21.34 -5.07
CA ALA A 123 -35.85 20.65 -3.83
C ALA A 123 -34.37 20.84 -3.42
N ARG A 124 -34.12 20.76 -2.12
CA ARG A 124 -32.77 20.97 -1.57
C ARG A 124 -31.82 19.86 -1.96
N TYR A 125 -30.50 20.14 -2.00
CA TYR A 125 -29.42 19.19 -2.22
C TYR A 125 -29.54 17.90 -1.39
N ALA A 126 -30.01 18.00 -0.13
CA ALA A 126 -30.20 16.84 0.74
C ALA A 126 -31.17 15.79 0.15
N SER A 127 -32.13 16.18 -0.69
CA SER A 127 -33.04 15.25 -1.38
C SER A 127 -32.29 14.45 -2.46
N VAL A 128 -31.52 15.13 -3.30
CA VAL A 128 -30.70 14.49 -4.33
C VAL A 128 -29.65 13.58 -3.69
N LYS A 129 -28.97 14.05 -2.63
CA LYS A 129 -27.97 13.25 -1.90
C LYS A 129 -28.55 11.93 -1.37
N ARG A 130 -29.75 11.98 -0.75
CA ARG A 130 -30.44 10.76 -0.28
C ARG A 130 -30.84 9.84 -1.41
N PHE A 131 -31.39 10.41 -2.49
CA PHE A 131 -31.83 9.66 -3.66
C PHE A 131 -30.67 8.96 -4.35
N VAL A 132 -29.56 9.65 -4.58
CA VAL A 132 -28.30 9.07 -5.10
C VAL A 132 -27.75 7.99 -4.19
N ALA A 133 -27.85 8.13 -2.87
CA ALA A 133 -27.43 7.08 -1.94
C ALA A 133 -28.28 5.81 -2.11
N VAL A 134 -29.61 5.94 -2.28
CA VAL A 134 -30.51 4.82 -2.53
C VAL A 134 -30.19 4.15 -3.87
N LEU A 135 -29.99 4.91 -4.94
CA LEU A 135 -29.62 4.37 -6.25
C LEU A 135 -28.29 3.60 -6.20
N ARG A 136 -27.29 4.12 -5.50
CA ARG A 136 -25.99 3.42 -5.33
C ARG A 136 -26.10 2.15 -4.50
N THR A 137 -27.06 2.03 -3.59
CA THR A 137 -27.30 0.79 -2.85
C THR A 137 -28.06 -0.25 -3.68
N GLN A 138 -28.80 0.17 -4.70
CA GLN A 138 -29.49 -0.72 -5.65
C GLN A 138 -28.56 -1.25 -6.75
N THR A 139 -27.46 -0.56 -7.03
CA THR A 139 -26.39 -1.11 -7.88
C THR A 139 -25.67 -2.16 -7.06
N SER A 140 -25.72 -3.44 -7.48
CA SER A 140 -24.98 -4.53 -6.82
C SER A 140 -23.55 -4.09 -6.62
N PRO A 141 -23.00 -4.08 -5.39
CA PRO A 141 -21.62 -3.75 -5.19
C PRO A 141 -20.77 -4.77 -5.94
N GLU A 142 -19.90 -4.30 -6.83
CA GLU A 142 -18.90 -5.16 -7.46
C GLU A 142 -18.24 -6.02 -6.40
N ALA A 143 -18.17 -7.33 -6.64
CA ALA A 143 -17.55 -8.27 -5.74
C ALA A 143 -16.06 -7.92 -5.62
N ARG A 144 -15.70 -7.17 -4.58
CA ARG A 144 -14.30 -6.86 -4.29
C ARG A 144 -13.65 -8.08 -3.67
N VAL A 145 -12.59 -8.57 -4.31
CA VAL A 145 -11.78 -9.65 -3.76
C VAL A 145 -11.10 -9.13 -2.48
N VAL A 146 -11.49 -9.68 -1.33
CA VAL A 146 -10.81 -9.39 -0.07
C VAL A 146 -9.50 -10.19 -0.07
N ILE A 147 -8.38 -9.52 -0.31
CA ILE A 147 -7.06 -10.12 -0.24
C ILE A 147 -6.73 -10.36 1.25
N ILE A 148 -6.78 -11.63 1.66
CA ILE A 148 -6.37 -12.06 2.99
C ILE A 148 -4.88 -12.34 2.94
N THR A 149 -4.11 -11.64 3.76
CA THR A 149 -2.66 -11.82 3.96
C THR A 149 -2.41 -12.55 5.27
N ALA A 150 -1.42 -13.44 5.29
CA ALA A 150 -0.99 -14.09 6.52
C ALA A 150 -0.22 -13.10 7.43
N PRO A 151 -0.16 -13.34 8.74
CA PRO A 151 0.63 -12.51 9.66
C PRO A 151 2.10 -12.43 9.25
N GLY A 152 2.69 -11.24 9.28
CA GLY A 152 4.09 -10.98 8.92
C GLY A 152 4.45 -11.17 7.44
N GLU A 153 3.48 -11.43 6.58
CA GLU A 153 3.75 -11.73 5.18
C GLU A 153 3.98 -10.47 4.33
N GLU A 154 3.14 -9.46 4.48
CA GLU A 154 3.06 -8.34 3.55
C GLU A 154 2.87 -7.01 4.26
N ALA A 155 3.57 -5.99 3.81
CA ALA A 155 3.24 -4.60 4.08
C ALA A 155 3.07 -3.82 2.78
N GLN A 156 2.27 -2.77 2.82
CA GLN A 156 2.10 -1.82 1.73
C GLN A 156 2.65 -0.48 2.15
N VAL A 157 3.37 0.20 1.25
CA VAL A 157 4.00 1.48 1.53
C VAL A 157 3.61 2.53 0.50
N ASP A 158 3.41 3.76 0.97
CA ASP A 158 3.09 4.91 0.13
C ASP A 158 3.52 6.24 0.76
N TYR A 159 3.61 7.27 -0.09
CA TYR A 159 3.71 8.65 0.34
C TYR A 159 2.36 9.38 0.19
N GLY A 160 2.08 10.21 1.18
CA GLY A 160 1.01 11.20 1.11
C GLY A 160 1.52 12.60 1.42
N ASP A 161 0.62 13.57 1.34
CA ASP A 161 0.87 14.91 1.84
C ASP A 161 0.76 14.94 3.36
N GLY A 162 1.79 15.46 4.01
CA GLY A 162 1.82 15.71 5.45
C GLY A 162 1.24 17.09 5.80
N PRO A 163 1.30 17.50 7.08
CA PRO A 163 0.84 18.79 7.55
C PRO A 163 1.76 19.92 7.11
N MET A 164 1.29 21.15 7.29
CA MET A 164 2.11 22.35 7.17
C MET A 164 2.98 22.49 8.42
N VAL A 165 4.29 22.58 8.24
CA VAL A 165 5.26 22.74 9.33
C VAL A 165 6.16 23.94 9.01
N ARG A 166 6.56 24.67 10.03
CA ARG A 166 7.45 25.82 9.88
C ARG A 166 8.87 25.34 9.54
N ASP A 167 9.36 25.76 8.39
CA ASP A 167 10.71 25.44 7.94
C ASP A 167 11.73 26.27 8.75
N PRO A 168 12.66 25.64 9.48
CA PRO A 168 13.60 26.36 10.32
C PRO A 168 14.57 27.26 9.53
N ALA A 169 14.84 26.92 8.26
CA ALA A 169 15.74 27.70 7.42
C ALA A 169 15.09 28.98 6.88
N THR A 170 13.79 28.94 6.58
CA THR A 170 13.09 30.07 5.95
C THR A 170 12.08 30.76 6.84
N GLY A 171 11.72 30.16 7.98
CA GLY A 171 10.66 30.63 8.88
C GLY A 171 9.24 30.53 8.30
N LYS A 172 9.08 30.04 7.07
CA LYS A 172 7.79 29.90 6.38
C LYS A 172 7.20 28.52 6.59
N TYR A 173 5.86 28.44 6.59
CA TYR A 173 5.18 27.15 6.61
C TYR A 173 5.31 26.46 5.28
N ARG A 174 5.77 25.22 5.32
CA ARG A 174 5.96 24.37 4.17
C ARG A 174 5.30 23.02 4.38
N ARG A 175 4.76 22.44 3.32
CA ARG A 175 4.15 21.11 3.36
C ARG A 175 5.22 20.03 3.50
N THR A 176 5.01 19.14 4.43
CA THR A 176 5.81 17.93 4.62
C THR A 176 5.29 16.78 3.77
N ARG A 177 6.05 15.71 3.67
CA ARG A 177 5.60 14.43 3.13
C ARG A 177 5.30 13.46 4.27
N LEU A 178 4.28 12.64 4.09
CA LEU A 178 3.85 11.61 5.01
C LEU A 178 4.16 10.25 4.40
N PHE A 179 5.13 9.56 4.96
CA PHE A 179 5.39 8.16 4.69
C PHE A 179 4.43 7.30 5.51
N VAL A 180 3.82 6.31 4.88
CA VAL A 180 2.92 5.35 5.56
C VAL A 180 3.29 3.93 5.14
N LEU A 181 3.62 3.09 6.11
CA LEU A 181 3.80 1.67 5.93
C LEU A 181 2.70 0.95 6.71
N THR A 182 1.91 0.11 6.04
CA THR A 182 0.73 -0.57 6.62
C THR A 182 0.86 -2.08 6.47
N LEU A 183 0.82 -2.80 7.59
CA LEU A 183 0.83 -4.26 7.61
C LEU A 183 -0.42 -4.85 6.95
N GLY A 184 -0.24 -5.91 6.20
CA GLY A 184 -1.30 -6.54 5.42
C GLY A 184 -2.34 -7.28 6.25
N TYR A 185 -1.95 -7.84 7.38
CA TYR A 185 -2.84 -8.59 8.28
C TYR A 185 -3.52 -7.68 9.30
N SER A 186 -2.77 -7.10 10.23
CA SER A 186 -3.31 -6.31 11.35
C SER A 186 -3.83 -4.94 10.97
N ARG A 187 -3.41 -4.40 9.83
CA ARG A 187 -3.63 -2.99 9.45
C ARG A 187 -2.91 -1.99 10.36
N LYS A 188 -2.01 -2.47 11.22
CA LYS A 188 -1.09 -1.59 11.95
C LYS A 188 -0.28 -0.80 10.94
N SER A 189 -0.18 0.49 11.17
CA SER A 189 0.56 1.39 10.27
C SER A 189 1.61 2.13 11.06
N VAL A 190 2.73 2.40 10.44
CA VAL A 190 3.75 3.36 10.90
C VAL A 190 3.68 4.56 9.98
N ARG A 191 3.66 5.76 10.56
CA ARG A 191 3.55 7.04 9.86
C ARG A 191 4.71 7.95 10.24
N LEU A 192 5.47 8.35 9.24
CA LEU A 192 6.66 9.17 9.44
C LEU A 192 6.59 10.43 8.59
N LEU A 193 7.01 11.54 9.15
CA LEU A 193 7.03 12.84 8.48
C LEU A 193 8.42 13.19 8.02
N THR A 194 8.54 13.69 6.80
CA THR A 194 9.80 14.17 6.26
C THR A 194 9.62 15.45 5.44
N TRP A 195 10.68 16.24 5.30
CA TRP A 195 10.67 17.44 4.48
C TRP A 195 10.74 17.15 2.98
N ARG A 196 11.53 16.16 2.60
CA ARG A 196 11.82 15.82 1.20
C ARG A 196 11.83 14.32 1.03
N SER A 197 11.63 13.89 -0.20
CA SER A 197 11.82 12.51 -0.61
C SER A 197 13.12 12.40 -1.40
N SER A 198 13.89 11.37 -1.07
CA SER A 198 15.05 10.92 -1.82
C SER A 198 15.16 9.42 -1.67
N THR A 199 15.95 8.74 -2.47
CA THR A 199 16.18 7.31 -2.34
C THR A 199 16.70 6.94 -0.96
N GLN A 200 17.68 7.69 -0.45
CA GLN A 200 18.23 7.44 0.89
C GLN A 200 17.16 7.64 1.97
N MET A 201 16.42 8.76 1.94
CA MET A 201 15.34 9.03 2.88
C MET A 201 14.25 7.96 2.83
N TRP A 202 13.92 7.49 1.62
CA TRP A 202 12.96 6.39 1.44
C TRP A 202 13.42 5.12 2.15
N ALA A 203 14.68 4.77 2.00
CA ALA A 203 15.28 3.62 2.65
C ALA A 203 15.38 3.78 4.18
N GLU A 204 15.80 4.95 4.68
CA GLU A 204 15.83 5.29 6.11
C GLU A 204 14.44 5.20 6.76
N LEU A 205 13.41 5.67 6.07
CA LEU A 205 12.04 5.59 6.57
C LEU A 205 11.52 4.14 6.67
N HIS A 206 11.98 3.25 5.79
CA HIS A 206 11.67 1.81 5.91
C HIS A 206 12.38 1.20 7.12
N GLU A 207 13.66 1.50 7.30
CA GLU A 207 14.41 1.03 8.46
C GLU A 207 13.76 1.49 9.77
N GLU A 208 13.43 2.78 9.88
CA GLU A 208 12.73 3.33 11.05
C GLU A 208 11.37 2.65 11.27
N ALA A 209 10.62 2.39 10.19
CA ALA A 209 9.34 1.70 10.28
C ALA A 209 9.51 0.26 10.78
N PHE A 210 10.51 -0.49 10.32
CA PHE A 210 10.81 -1.82 10.81
C PHE A 210 11.20 -1.81 12.29
N ARG A 211 12.00 -0.84 12.72
CA ARG A 211 12.38 -0.67 14.13
C ARG A 211 11.16 -0.38 15.01
N ARG A 212 10.26 0.50 14.58
CA ARG A 212 9.01 0.80 15.30
C ARG A 212 8.05 -0.39 15.38
N LEU A 213 8.01 -1.24 14.36
CA LEU A 213 7.23 -2.48 14.38
C LEU A 213 7.91 -3.57 15.23
N GLY A 214 9.21 -3.47 15.47
CA GLY A 214 9.99 -4.48 16.16
C GLY A 214 10.30 -5.71 15.30
N GLY A 215 10.25 -5.57 13.96
CA GLY A 215 10.55 -6.64 13.03
C GLY A 215 10.23 -6.27 11.57
N THR A 216 10.54 -7.19 10.65
CA THR A 216 10.34 -7.00 9.21
C THR A 216 9.20 -7.86 8.68
N VAL A 217 8.64 -7.46 7.55
CA VAL A 217 7.73 -8.30 6.76
C VAL A 217 8.51 -9.05 5.69
N ARG A 218 7.92 -10.08 5.11
CA ARG A 218 8.55 -10.83 4.03
C ARG A 218 8.52 -10.10 2.69
N VAL A 219 7.43 -9.37 2.44
CA VAL A 219 7.20 -8.67 1.17
C VAL A 219 6.72 -7.25 1.42
N ILE A 220 7.30 -6.28 0.69
CA ILE A 220 6.78 -4.91 0.62
C ILE A 220 6.18 -4.67 -0.75
N ILE A 221 4.92 -4.25 -0.77
CA ILE A 221 4.22 -3.76 -1.95
C ILE A 221 4.38 -2.25 -1.99
N LEU A 222 4.93 -1.74 -3.09
CA LEU A 222 5.17 -0.32 -3.31
C LEU A 222 4.67 0.13 -4.69
N ASP A 223 4.38 1.42 -4.80
CA ASP A 223 4.12 2.03 -6.10
C ASP A 223 5.41 2.27 -6.87
N ASN A 224 5.28 2.61 -8.15
CA ASN A 224 6.41 2.92 -9.03
C ASN A 224 6.97 4.33 -8.76
N LEU A 225 7.27 4.61 -7.49
CA LEU A 225 7.96 5.84 -7.08
C LEU A 225 9.44 5.75 -7.44
N ARG A 226 9.99 6.82 -8.00
CA ARG A 226 11.42 6.86 -8.44
C ARG A 226 12.41 6.57 -7.32
N GLU A 227 12.04 6.84 -6.09
CA GLU A 227 12.84 6.54 -4.90
C GLU A 227 13.06 5.03 -4.72
N GLY A 228 12.09 4.21 -5.11
CA GLY A 228 12.15 2.75 -5.00
C GLY A 228 12.36 2.05 -6.35
N VAL A 229 11.80 2.60 -7.43
CA VAL A 229 11.78 2.00 -8.77
C VAL A 229 12.36 2.96 -9.79
N LEU A 230 13.51 2.63 -10.39
CA LEU A 230 14.16 3.48 -11.40
C LEU A 230 13.43 3.42 -12.74
N THR A 231 13.04 2.23 -13.15
CA THR A 231 12.35 2.00 -14.42
C THR A 231 11.08 1.20 -14.13
N PRO A 232 9.90 1.85 -14.19
CA PRO A 232 8.65 1.15 -14.12
C PRO A 232 8.46 0.28 -15.36
N ASP A 233 8.32 -1.01 -15.19
CA ASP A 233 8.02 -1.95 -16.26
C ASP A 233 6.94 -2.93 -15.77
N ILE A 234 6.08 -3.36 -16.70
CA ILE A 234 4.99 -4.30 -16.40
C ILE A 234 5.55 -5.69 -16.06
N TYR A 235 6.69 -6.04 -16.68
CA TYR A 235 7.29 -7.36 -16.58
C TYR A 235 8.56 -7.38 -15.71
N ASP A 236 9.34 -6.29 -15.72
CA ASP A 236 10.68 -6.27 -15.11
C ASP A 236 11.06 -4.87 -14.58
N PRO A 237 10.41 -4.39 -13.50
CA PRO A 237 10.74 -3.10 -12.91
C PRO A 237 12.13 -3.14 -12.28
N ALA A 238 13.01 -2.20 -12.68
CA ALA A 238 14.32 -2.05 -12.07
C ALA A 238 14.21 -1.28 -10.76
N LEU A 239 14.59 -1.92 -9.66
CA LEU A 239 14.66 -1.28 -8.35
C LEU A 239 15.85 -0.34 -8.26
N ASN A 240 15.73 0.69 -7.45
CA ASN A 240 16.87 1.51 -7.07
C ASN A 240 17.90 0.65 -6.31
N PRO A 241 19.19 0.66 -6.69
CA PRO A 241 20.21 -0.22 -6.10
C PRO A 241 20.32 -0.08 -4.58
N LEU A 242 20.37 1.15 -4.06
CA LEU A 242 20.41 1.40 -2.63
C LEU A 242 19.19 0.81 -1.90
N TYR A 243 18.00 1.06 -2.43
CA TYR A 243 16.78 0.54 -1.84
C TYR A 243 16.70 -0.99 -1.90
N ARG A 244 17.12 -1.60 -3.01
CA ARG A 244 17.22 -3.05 -3.16
C ARG A 244 18.14 -3.66 -2.09
N ASP A 245 19.31 -3.05 -1.89
CA ASP A 245 20.31 -3.55 -0.96
C ASP A 245 19.87 -3.38 0.51
N VAL A 246 19.17 -2.28 0.83
CA VAL A 246 18.51 -2.10 2.15
C VAL A 246 17.49 -3.20 2.39
N LEU A 247 16.60 -3.45 1.44
CA LEU A 247 15.61 -4.52 1.60
C LEU A 247 16.24 -5.90 1.72
N ALA A 248 17.30 -6.17 0.95
CA ALA A 248 18.06 -7.42 1.05
C ALA A 248 18.70 -7.58 2.44
N HIS A 249 19.29 -6.53 3.02
CA HIS A 249 19.85 -6.51 4.36
C HIS A 249 18.80 -6.87 5.43
N TYR A 250 17.58 -6.38 5.27
CA TYR A 250 16.45 -6.68 6.17
C TYR A 250 15.68 -7.95 5.80
N GLY A 251 16.12 -8.72 4.81
CA GLY A 251 15.48 -9.97 4.37
C GLY A 251 14.11 -9.78 3.72
N VAL A 252 13.85 -8.60 3.16
CA VAL A 252 12.55 -8.19 2.59
C VAL A 252 12.60 -8.22 1.06
N VAL A 253 11.52 -8.68 0.43
CA VAL A 253 11.37 -8.69 -1.02
C VAL A 253 10.48 -7.52 -1.46
N ALA A 254 10.98 -6.69 -2.38
CA ALA A 254 10.17 -5.65 -3.01
C ALA A 254 9.23 -6.25 -4.07
N LEU A 255 7.99 -5.79 -4.07
CA LEU A 255 7.00 -6.14 -5.07
C LEU A 255 6.33 -4.85 -5.59
N PRO A 256 6.92 -4.20 -6.60
CA PRO A 256 6.31 -3.04 -7.24
C PRO A 256 4.93 -3.38 -7.81
N CYS A 257 3.97 -2.46 -7.65
CA CYS A 257 2.66 -2.59 -8.26
C CYS A 257 2.78 -2.55 -9.78
N ARG A 258 1.96 -3.36 -10.46
CA ARG A 258 1.86 -3.27 -11.92
C ARG A 258 1.21 -1.95 -12.31
N VAL A 259 1.68 -1.39 -13.41
CA VAL A 259 1.03 -0.23 -14.02
C VAL A 259 -0.41 -0.62 -14.40
N GLY A 260 -1.40 0.08 -13.83
CA GLY A 260 -2.82 -0.16 -14.10
C GLY A 260 -3.52 -1.22 -13.22
N ASP A 261 -2.88 -1.71 -12.14
CA ASP A 261 -3.51 -2.61 -11.16
C ASP A 261 -3.70 -1.90 -9.80
N PRO A 262 -4.79 -1.11 -9.64
CA PRO A 262 -5.04 -0.34 -8.42
C PRO A 262 -5.45 -1.20 -7.22
N ASP A 263 -5.91 -2.43 -7.42
CA ASP A 263 -6.54 -3.23 -6.36
C ASP A 263 -5.56 -3.72 -5.29
N ARG A 264 -4.28 -3.83 -5.62
CA ARG A 264 -3.25 -4.30 -4.68
C ARG A 264 -2.87 -3.28 -3.60
N LYS A 265 -3.08 -1.98 -3.84
CA LYS A 265 -2.59 -0.89 -2.96
C LYS A 265 -3.65 -0.31 -2.01
N GLY A 266 -4.90 -0.75 -2.10
CA GLY A 266 -6.04 -0.17 -1.36
C GLY A 266 -5.88 -0.12 0.17
N LYS A 267 -4.98 -0.92 0.75
CA LYS A 267 -4.75 -0.95 2.20
C LYS A 267 -4.00 0.30 2.68
N VAL A 268 -2.92 0.68 2.00
CA VAL A 268 -2.10 1.84 2.37
C VAL A 268 -2.76 3.15 1.96
N GLU A 269 -3.42 3.21 0.82
CA GLU A 269 -4.19 4.39 0.38
C GLU A 269 -5.26 4.77 1.40
N ALA A 270 -5.97 3.77 1.94
CA ALA A 270 -6.91 4.00 3.04
C ALA A 270 -6.20 4.53 4.30
N GLY A 271 -4.98 4.07 4.59
CA GLY A 271 -4.14 4.52 5.70
C GLY A 271 -3.67 5.96 5.55
N VAL A 272 -3.18 6.34 4.36
CA VAL A 272 -2.79 7.71 3.99
C VAL A 272 -3.99 8.65 4.09
N GLY A 273 -5.10 8.31 3.43
CA GLY A 273 -6.31 9.12 3.45
C GLY A 273 -6.89 9.30 4.85
N HIS A 274 -6.81 8.29 5.72
CA HIS A 274 -7.23 8.39 7.11
C HIS A 274 -6.36 9.36 7.91
N ALA A 275 -5.04 9.31 7.75
CA ALA A 275 -4.12 10.23 8.43
C ALA A 275 -4.34 11.69 7.98
N GLN A 276 -4.49 11.92 6.68
CA GLN A 276 -4.71 13.26 6.12
C GLN A 276 -6.06 13.87 6.51
N LYS A 277 -7.12 13.05 6.56
CA LYS A 277 -8.49 13.54 6.80
C LYS A 277 -8.83 13.70 8.27
N THR A 278 -8.19 12.94 9.16
CA THR A 278 -8.55 12.91 10.58
C THR A 278 -7.52 13.61 11.45
N PRO A 279 -6.28 13.08 11.70
CA PRO A 279 -5.38 13.75 12.65
C PRO A 279 -4.73 15.01 12.10
N LEU A 280 -4.42 15.05 10.79
CA LEU A 280 -3.58 16.13 10.23
C LEU A 280 -4.36 17.25 9.55
N LYS A 281 -5.67 17.07 9.36
CA LYS A 281 -6.49 18.03 8.63
C LYS A 281 -6.56 19.38 9.33
N GLY A 282 -6.09 20.42 8.64
CA GLY A 282 -6.18 21.80 9.13
C GLY A 282 -5.15 22.17 10.19
N LEU A 283 -4.28 21.24 10.60
CA LEU A 283 -3.25 21.51 11.59
C LEU A 283 -1.98 22.10 10.96
N ARG A 284 -1.29 22.91 11.75
CA ARG A 284 0.04 23.47 11.47
C ARG A 284 0.93 23.25 12.68
N PHE A 285 2.21 23.04 12.46
CA PHE A 285 3.17 22.76 13.53
C PHE A 285 4.40 23.66 13.40
N GLU A 286 4.97 24.04 14.52
CA GLU A 286 6.19 24.87 14.55
C GLU A 286 7.44 24.07 14.23
N THR A 287 7.46 22.77 14.52
CA THR A 287 8.61 21.91 14.23
C THR A 287 8.15 20.55 13.68
N LEU A 288 9.02 19.91 12.90
CA LEU A 288 8.77 18.56 12.39
C LEU A 288 8.66 17.54 13.53
N ALA A 289 9.50 17.71 14.57
CA ALA A 289 9.48 16.85 15.76
C ALA A 289 8.14 16.94 16.50
N ALA A 290 7.60 18.16 16.69
CA ALA A 290 6.29 18.34 17.32
C ALA A 290 5.16 17.70 16.48
N ALA A 291 5.23 17.81 15.16
CA ALA A 291 4.27 17.16 14.26
C ALA A 291 4.35 15.63 14.36
N GLN A 292 5.56 15.06 14.41
CA GLN A 292 5.77 13.62 14.55
C GLN A 292 5.28 13.13 15.92
N THR A 293 5.61 13.81 17.00
CA THR A 293 5.14 13.45 18.36
C THR A 293 3.60 13.45 18.45
N TYR A 294 2.96 14.45 17.83
CA TYR A 294 1.51 14.48 17.75
C TYR A 294 0.95 13.27 17.01
N LEU A 295 1.56 12.91 15.87
CA LEU A 295 1.13 11.81 15.05
C LEU A 295 1.34 10.45 15.77
N ASP A 296 2.47 10.27 16.45
CA ASP A 296 2.80 9.07 17.21
C ASP A 296 1.79 8.87 18.37
N ARG A 297 1.46 9.97 19.08
CA ARG A 297 0.43 9.94 20.13
C ARG A 297 -0.94 9.57 19.55
N TRP A 298 -1.30 10.14 18.41
CA TRP A 298 -2.56 9.82 17.74
C TRP A 298 -2.60 8.36 17.29
N GLU A 299 -1.50 7.81 16.77
CA GLU A 299 -1.42 6.38 16.41
C GLU A 299 -1.78 5.50 17.59
N THR A 300 -1.12 5.71 18.71
CA THR A 300 -1.29 4.88 19.90
C THR A 300 -2.70 4.99 20.49
N HIS A 301 -3.25 6.22 20.57
CA HIS A 301 -4.53 6.45 21.25
C HIS A 301 -5.75 6.17 20.38
N TRP A 302 -5.65 6.39 19.06
CA TRP A 302 -6.80 6.34 18.18
C TRP A 302 -6.68 5.30 17.06
N ALA A 303 -5.56 5.25 16.36
CA ALA A 303 -5.43 4.37 15.20
C ALA A 303 -5.34 2.89 15.65
N ASP A 304 -4.59 2.60 16.69
CA ASP A 304 -4.37 1.24 17.19
C ASP A 304 -5.56 0.70 17.97
N THR A 305 -6.26 1.54 18.71
CA THR A 305 -7.42 1.15 19.54
C THR A 305 -8.71 0.98 18.74
N ARG A 306 -8.77 1.53 17.52
CA ARG A 306 -9.98 1.44 16.69
C ARG A 306 -10.27 0.02 16.23
N ILE A 307 -11.56 -0.27 16.05
CA ILE A 307 -12.02 -1.46 15.31
C ILE A 307 -11.93 -1.15 13.81
N HIS A 308 -11.17 -1.95 13.10
CA HIS A 308 -10.99 -1.75 11.66
C HIS A 308 -12.23 -2.15 10.87
N GLY A 309 -12.68 -1.29 9.94
CA GLY A 309 -13.95 -1.45 9.23
C GLY A 309 -14.10 -2.76 8.45
N THR A 310 -13.02 -3.25 7.84
CA THR A 310 -13.03 -4.49 7.04
C THR A 310 -12.84 -5.73 7.90
N THR A 311 -11.87 -5.72 8.82
CA THR A 311 -11.55 -6.90 9.65
C THR A 311 -12.49 -7.08 10.81
N LYS A 312 -13.24 -6.04 11.19
CA LYS A 312 -14.13 -6.00 12.37
C LYS A 312 -13.42 -6.35 13.69
N ARG A 313 -12.12 -6.15 13.73
CA ARG A 313 -11.26 -6.43 14.90
C ARG A 313 -10.43 -5.20 15.25
N GLN A 314 -9.98 -5.12 16.49
CA GLN A 314 -9.11 -4.05 16.95
C GLN A 314 -7.70 -4.19 16.33
N VAL A 315 -7.13 -3.08 15.84
CA VAL A 315 -5.82 -3.06 15.19
C VAL A 315 -4.72 -3.54 16.13
N ALA A 316 -4.68 -3.05 17.37
CA ALA A 316 -3.67 -3.46 18.36
C ALA A 316 -3.73 -4.96 18.65
N ALA A 317 -4.91 -5.51 18.91
CA ALA A 317 -5.09 -6.96 19.19
C ALA A 317 -4.64 -7.82 17.99
N MET A 318 -4.92 -7.38 16.77
CA MET A 318 -4.43 -8.08 15.58
C MET A 318 -2.92 -7.94 15.41
N PHE A 319 -2.35 -6.80 15.81
CA PHE A 319 -0.90 -6.60 15.75
C PHE A 319 -0.15 -7.49 16.76
N ASP A 320 -0.71 -7.68 17.96
CA ASP A 320 -0.15 -8.60 18.95
C ASP A 320 -0.08 -10.04 18.42
N GLU A 321 -1.08 -10.46 17.63
CA GLU A 321 -1.05 -11.75 16.92
C GLU A 321 -0.01 -11.77 15.78
N GLU A 322 0.19 -10.66 15.07
CA GLU A 322 1.08 -10.57 13.93
C GLU A 322 2.55 -10.44 14.34
N LYS A 323 2.83 -9.74 15.44
CA LYS A 323 4.18 -9.39 15.89
C LYS A 323 5.14 -10.58 16.00
N PRO A 324 4.75 -11.76 16.54
CA PRO A 324 5.62 -12.94 16.59
C PRO A 324 5.98 -13.51 15.21
N HIS A 325 5.28 -13.13 14.16
CA HIS A 325 5.50 -13.60 12.79
C HIS A 325 6.36 -12.65 11.94
N LEU A 326 6.73 -11.49 12.51
CA LEU A 326 7.66 -10.57 11.88
C LEU A 326 9.07 -11.16 11.87
N GLY A 327 9.82 -10.87 10.82
CA GLY A 327 11.23 -11.26 10.72
C GLY A 327 12.10 -10.51 11.73
N THR A 328 13.15 -11.16 12.18
CA THR A 328 14.11 -10.57 13.13
C THR A 328 14.89 -9.42 12.48
N LEU A 329 15.07 -8.34 13.21
CA LEU A 329 15.90 -7.22 12.77
C LEU A 329 17.39 -7.61 12.84
N PRO A 330 18.19 -7.22 11.83
CA PRO A 330 19.64 -7.31 11.92
C PRO A 330 20.17 -6.52 13.12
N ILE A 331 21.25 -7.01 13.74
CA ILE A 331 21.90 -6.34 14.86
C ILE A 331 22.53 -5.03 14.38
N GLU A 332 23.23 -5.08 13.25
CA GLU A 332 23.83 -3.89 12.66
C GLU A 332 22.83 -3.15 11.76
N PRO A 333 22.74 -1.81 11.83
CA PRO A 333 21.98 -1.02 10.90
C PRO A 333 22.59 -1.11 9.49
N PHE A 334 21.79 -0.83 8.48
CA PHE A 334 22.29 -0.75 7.12
C PHE A 334 23.27 0.41 6.98
N ARG A 335 24.38 0.18 6.28
CA ARG A 335 25.36 1.24 5.97
C ARG A 335 24.98 1.88 4.65
N TYR A 336 24.46 3.10 4.73
CA TYR A 336 24.05 3.85 3.55
C TYR A 336 25.26 4.25 2.71
N TYR A 337 25.05 4.26 1.40
CA TYR A 337 26.04 4.64 0.43
C TYR A 337 25.40 5.48 -0.69
N ARG A 338 26.23 6.25 -1.37
CA ARG A 338 25.89 6.88 -2.64
C ARG A 338 26.42 6.04 -3.78
N TYR A 339 25.81 6.14 -4.93
CA TYR A 339 26.27 5.44 -6.12
C TYR A 339 26.20 6.33 -7.36
N GLY A 340 27.01 6.01 -8.35
CA GLY A 340 27.03 6.70 -9.62
C GLY A 340 27.95 6.03 -10.62
N VAL A 341 27.90 6.51 -11.86
CA VAL A 341 28.79 6.07 -12.93
C VAL A 341 29.98 7.01 -13.00
N ARG A 342 31.20 6.48 -13.10
CA ARG A 342 32.44 7.24 -13.30
C ARG A 342 33.22 6.67 -14.48
N THR A 343 33.91 7.54 -15.20
CA THR A 343 34.85 7.12 -16.24
C THR A 343 36.22 6.93 -15.63
N VAL A 344 36.88 5.82 -15.93
CA VAL A 344 38.26 5.56 -15.49
C VAL A 344 39.21 6.44 -16.32
N HIS A 345 39.98 7.27 -15.63
CA HIS A 345 40.98 8.17 -16.25
C HIS A 345 42.19 7.40 -16.78
N LEU A 346 43.04 8.10 -17.54
CA LEU A 346 44.25 7.52 -18.15
C LEU A 346 45.27 7.01 -17.12
N ASP A 347 45.27 7.57 -15.91
CA ASP A 347 46.08 7.13 -14.77
C ASP A 347 45.52 5.89 -14.04
N GLY A 348 44.42 5.33 -14.54
CA GLY A 348 43.76 4.18 -13.95
C GLY A 348 42.90 4.49 -12.73
N CYS A 349 42.63 5.77 -12.45
CA CYS A 349 41.84 6.20 -11.32
C CYS A 349 40.46 6.69 -11.71
N ILE A 350 39.54 6.73 -10.75
CA ILE A 350 38.25 7.40 -10.80
C ILE A 350 38.21 8.51 -9.74
N GLU A 351 37.54 9.61 -10.03
CA GLU A 351 37.32 10.67 -9.07
C GLU A 351 35.93 10.55 -8.42
N VAL A 352 35.89 10.58 -7.09
CA VAL A 352 34.67 10.59 -6.29
C VAL A 352 34.83 11.64 -5.18
N GLU A 353 34.00 12.68 -5.19
CA GLU A 353 34.00 13.75 -4.15
C GLU A 353 35.40 14.33 -3.88
N ALA A 354 36.13 14.66 -4.95
CA ALA A 354 37.49 15.20 -4.90
C ALA A 354 38.58 14.24 -4.35
N ALA A 355 38.27 12.94 -4.21
CA ALA A 355 39.22 11.89 -3.92
C ALA A 355 39.40 10.94 -5.10
N TYR A 356 40.62 10.41 -5.27
CA TYR A 356 40.96 9.50 -6.35
C TYR A 356 41.08 8.08 -5.83
N TYR A 357 40.46 7.15 -6.55
CA TYR A 357 40.46 5.71 -6.22
C TYR A 357 40.93 4.94 -7.44
N SER A 358 41.80 3.96 -7.24
CA SER A 358 42.28 3.10 -8.32
C SER A 358 41.15 2.18 -8.82
N ALA A 359 40.99 2.13 -10.11
CA ALA A 359 40.09 1.18 -10.76
C ALA A 359 40.82 -0.13 -11.09
N PRO A 360 40.11 -1.25 -11.28
CA PRO A 360 40.72 -2.50 -11.74
C PRO A 360 41.47 -2.32 -13.07
N PRO A 361 42.60 -3.03 -13.29
CA PRO A 361 43.34 -2.97 -14.54
C PRO A 361 42.48 -3.29 -15.77
N GLY A 362 42.75 -2.61 -16.89
CA GLY A 362 42.06 -2.85 -18.16
C GLY A 362 40.73 -2.06 -18.35
N TRP A 363 40.38 -1.15 -17.43
CA TRP A 363 39.15 -0.37 -17.49
C TRP A 363 39.37 1.09 -17.90
N ILE A 364 40.58 1.50 -18.23
CA ILE A 364 40.91 2.87 -18.70
C ILE A 364 39.99 3.29 -19.85
N GLY A 365 39.37 4.47 -19.73
CA GLY A 365 38.43 5.01 -20.69
C GLY A 365 37.02 4.39 -20.64
N ARG A 366 36.79 3.38 -19.82
CA ARG A 366 35.46 2.75 -19.63
C ARG A 366 34.72 3.37 -18.46
N GLN A 367 33.40 3.24 -18.51
CA GLN A 367 32.53 3.59 -17.41
C GLN A 367 32.39 2.44 -16.43
N VAL A 368 32.51 2.74 -15.15
CA VAL A 368 32.34 1.82 -14.04
C VAL A 368 31.26 2.33 -13.09
N GLN A 369 30.52 1.42 -12.44
CA GLN A 369 29.61 1.77 -11.36
C GLN A 369 30.40 1.86 -10.07
N VAL A 370 30.20 2.92 -9.32
CA VAL A 370 30.92 3.18 -8.08
C VAL A 370 29.92 3.40 -6.95
N GLN A 371 30.19 2.76 -5.82
CA GLN A 371 29.47 2.98 -4.58
C GLN A 371 30.43 3.60 -3.56
N TRP A 372 30.01 4.64 -2.84
CA TRP A 372 30.84 5.28 -1.81
C TRP A 372 30.01 5.71 -0.62
N ASP A 373 30.59 5.58 0.57
CA ASP A 373 29.98 6.00 1.83
C ASP A 373 30.51 7.37 2.31
N GLU A 374 29.91 7.89 3.37
CA GLU A 374 30.31 9.18 3.97
C GLU A 374 31.70 9.13 4.63
N ILE A 375 32.24 7.93 4.87
CA ILE A 375 33.56 7.74 5.52
C ILE A 375 34.67 7.73 4.45
N GLY A 376 34.32 7.88 3.16
CA GLY A 376 35.30 7.91 2.07
C GLY A 376 35.75 6.52 1.59
N ARG A 377 34.96 5.47 1.77
CA ARG A 377 35.20 4.17 1.15
C ARG A 377 34.48 4.11 -0.18
N ALA A 378 35.20 3.77 -1.23
CA ALA A 378 34.62 3.55 -2.54
C ALA A 378 34.83 2.08 -2.98
N HIS A 379 33.79 1.51 -3.59
CA HIS A 379 33.82 0.22 -4.28
C HIS A 379 33.55 0.45 -5.77
N VAL A 380 34.41 -0.13 -6.61
CA VAL A 380 34.38 0.01 -8.07
C VAL A 380 33.99 -1.30 -8.72
#